data_96455ae078720c0656fbf042b32cc675
#
_entry.id   96455ae078720c0656fbf042b32cc675
#
_cell.length_a   1.000
_cell.length_b   1.000
_cell.length_c   1.000
_cell.angle_alpha   90.00
_cell.angle_beta   90.00
_cell.angle_gamma   90.00
#
_symmetry.space_group_name_H-M   'P 1'
#
loop_
_entity.id
_entity.type
_entity.pdbx_description
1 polymer ?
#
loop_
_entity_poly.entity_id
_entity_poly.type
_entity_poly.pdbx_seq_one_letter_code
_entity_poly.pdbx_strand_id
1 'polypeptide(L)'
;AVYYALLEPGEKIMGMSLPFGGHLTHGWRVNFSGRFYQSVQYAVGRDGLIDYNEVARLAHKERPKIIVAGATAYPRIIDFKKFGQIAREIGAYFMADIAHIAGLVAAGAHPAPFPYADVVTTTTQKSLRGPRGAIIFANKNSAVAKKNLIDIASAIDKAVFPALQGGPHDNQTAAIAV
;
A
#
# COMPACT_ATOMS: atom_id res chain seq x y z
N ALA A 1 -0.77 -7.41 7.27
CA ALA A 1 -0.98 -6.63 8.51
C ALA A 1 -1.88 -5.41 8.23
N VAL A 2 -1.53 -4.53 7.26
CA VAL A 2 -2.30 -3.28 7.01
C VAL A 2 -3.76 -3.57 6.68
N TYR A 3 -4.04 -4.49 5.77
CA TYR A 3 -5.43 -4.87 5.45
C TYR A 3 -6.18 -5.42 6.66
N TYR A 4 -5.52 -6.30 7.43
CA TYR A 4 -6.11 -6.86 8.64
C TYR A 4 -6.43 -5.78 9.70
N ALA A 5 -5.57 -4.76 9.79
CA ALA A 5 -5.74 -3.68 10.76
C ALA A 5 -6.87 -2.69 10.41
N LEU A 6 -7.11 -2.48 9.11
CA LEU A 6 -7.93 -1.35 8.63
C LEU A 6 -9.21 -1.78 7.90
N LEU A 7 -9.38 -3.07 7.64
CA LEU A 7 -10.47 -3.61 6.85
C LEU A 7 -11.12 -4.82 7.51
N GLU A 8 -12.42 -4.96 7.31
CA GLU A 8 -13.14 -6.18 7.58
C GLU A 8 -13.15 -7.10 6.33
N PRO A 9 -13.21 -8.43 6.50
CA PRO A 9 -13.37 -9.35 5.38
C PRO A 9 -14.57 -8.97 4.50
N GLY A 10 -14.36 -8.97 3.18
CA GLY A 10 -15.39 -8.58 2.21
C GLY A 10 -15.42 -7.08 1.87
N GLU A 11 -14.69 -6.23 2.60
CA GLU A 11 -14.55 -4.83 2.20
C GLU A 11 -13.74 -4.69 0.90
N LYS A 12 -13.90 -3.56 0.22
CA LYS A 12 -13.24 -3.34 -1.09
C LYS A 12 -11.84 -2.77 -0.95
N ILE A 13 -10.92 -3.36 -1.69
CA ILE A 13 -9.57 -2.82 -1.93
C ILE A 13 -9.41 -2.46 -3.39
N MET A 14 -8.61 -1.44 -3.69
CA MET A 14 -8.30 -1.04 -5.06
C MET A 14 -6.79 -1.01 -5.26
N GLY A 15 -6.30 -1.68 -6.32
CA GLY A 15 -4.88 -1.76 -6.63
C GLY A 15 -4.60 -1.97 -8.10
N MET A 16 -3.34 -1.82 -8.51
CA MET A 16 -2.92 -2.07 -9.88
C MET A 16 -3.04 -3.56 -10.20
N SER A 17 -3.65 -3.86 -11.35
CA SER A 17 -3.79 -5.22 -11.86
C SER A 17 -2.44 -5.86 -12.18
N LEU A 18 -2.30 -7.14 -11.86
CA LEU A 18 -1.04 -7.88 -12.01
C LEU A 18 -0.49 -7.84 -13.45
N PRO A 19 -1.29 -8.04 -14.53
CA PRO A 19 -0.79 -7.97 -15.91
C PRO A 19 -0.24 -6.60 -16.31
N PHE A 20 -0.56 -5.54 -15.58
CA PHE A 20 -0.10 -4.18 -15.81
C PHE A 20 1.02 -3.74 -14.87
N GLY A 21 1.62 -4.68 -14.16
CA GLY A 21 2.75 -4.44 -13.28
C GLY A 21 2.42 -4.37 -11.80
N GLY A 22 1.18 -4.63 -11.38
CA GLY A 22 0.78 -4.71 -9.98
C GLY A 22 1.46 -5.86 -9.23
N HIS A 23 1.12 -6.01 -7.95
CA HIS A 23 1.59 -7.11 -7.12
C HIS A 23 0.43 -8.04 -6.75
N LEU A 24 0.74 -9.32 -6.48
CA LEU A 24 -0.25 -10.31 -6.05
C LEU A 24 -1.09 -9.82 -4.86
N THR A 25 -0.44 -9.19 -3.87
CA THR A 25 -1.11 -8.70 -2.65
C THR A 25 -1.92 -7.42 -2.85
N HIS A 26 -1.97 -6.87 -4.07
CA HIS A 26 -2.82 -5.72 -4.41
C HIS A 26 -4.20 -6.16 -4.91
N GLY A 27 -4.69 -7.30 -4.45
CA GLY A 27 -6.03 -7.79 -4.75
C GLY A 27 -6.10 -8.81 -5.90
N TRP A 28 -4.99 -9.45 -6.28
CA TRP A 28 -5.06 -10.46 -7.32
C TRP A 28 -5.86 -11.67 -6.88
N ARG A 29 -6.77 -12.16 -7.73
CA ARG A 29 -7.82 -13.14 -7.42
C ARG A 29 -7.36 -14.45 -6.74
N VAL A 30 -6.13 -14.90 -7.00
CA VAL A 30 -5.59 -16.13 -6.38
C VAL A 30 -4.84 -15.88 -5.09
N ASN A 31 -4.54 -14.61 -4.78
CA ASN A 31 -3.88 -14.22 -3.54
C ASN A 31 -4.90 -14.04 -2.41
N PHE A 32 -4.46 -14.15 -1.15
CA PHE A 32 -5.35 -13.92 0.00
C PHE A 32 -6.09 -12.59 -0.11
N SER A 33 -5.44 -11.53 -0.58
CA SER A 33 -6.02 -10.20 -0.70
C SER A 33 -7.21 -10.14 -1.67
N GLY A 34 -7.17 -10.93 -2.75
CA GLY A 34 -8.29 -11.05 -3.69
C GLY A 34 -9.32 -12.10 -3.29
N ARG A 35 -9.07 -12.90 -2.24
CA ARG A 35 -10.02 -13.90 -1.72
C ARG A 35 -10.77 -13.41 -0.49
N PHE A 36 -10.13 -12.64 0.35
CA PHE A 36 -10.72 -12.10 1.58
C PHE A 36 -11.41 -10.75 1.37
N TYR A 37 -10.98 -9.99 0.35
CA TYR A 37 -11.48 -8.66 0.04
C TYR A 37 -12.04 -8.60 -1.38
N GLN A 38 -13.01 -7.72 -1.61
CA GLN A 38 -13.49 -7.43 -2.95
C GLN A 38 -12.46 -6.56 -3.68
N SER A 39 -11.88 -7.09 -4.75
CA SER A 39 -10.81 -6.43 -5.47
C SER A 39 -11.30 -5.60 -6.65
N VAL A 40 -10.97 -4.31 -6.63
CA VAL A 40 -11.10 -3.40 -7.76
C VAL A 40 -9.72 -3.20 -8.38
N GLN A 41 -9.58 -3.44 -9.67
CA GLN A 41 -8.29 -3.41 -10.34
C GLN A 41 -8.24 -2.26 -11.33
N TYR A 42 -7.23 -1.37 -11.20
CA TYR A 42 -6.91 -0.38 -12.24
C TYR A 42 -5.77 -0.86 -13.12
N ALA A 43 -5.69 -0.30 -14.32
CA ALA A 43 -4.71 -0.64 -15.33
C ALA A 43 -3.91 0.59 -15.76
N VAL A 44 -2.96 0.41 -16.66
CA VAL A 44 -2.33 1.49 -17.40
C VAL A 44 -3.07 1.76 -18.71
N GLY A 45 -2.97 2.98 -19.23
CA GLY A 45 -3.48 3.34 -20.53
C GLY A 45 -2.69 2.70 -21.68
N ARG A 46 -3.09 2.99 -22.93
CA ARG A 46 -2.40 2.51 -24.14
C ARG A 46 -0.97 3.03 -24.28
N ASP A 47 -0.67 4.15 -23.63
CA ASP A 47 0.66 4.78 -23.54
C ASP A 47 1.55 4.15 -22.47
N GLY A 48 1.05 3.15 -21.73
CA GLY A 48 1.74 2.51 -20.63
C GLY A 48 1.80 3.34 -19.34
N LEU A 49 1.04 4.43 -19.23
CA LEU A 49 0.97 5.27 -18.04
C LEU A 49 -0.30 4.98 -17.23
N ILE A 50 -0.21 5.21 -15.91
CA ILE A 50 -1.40 5.17 -15.04
C ILE A 50 -2.34 6.30 -15.45
N ASP A 51 -3.57 5.96 -15.85
CA ASP A 51 -4.63 6.93 -16.08
C ASP A 51 -5.29 7.30 -14.75
N TYR A 52 -4.88 8.43 -14.18
CA TYR A 52 -5.42 8.91 -12.89
C TYR A 52 -6.89 9.32 -12.96
N ASN A 53 -7.41 9.69 -14.15
CA ASN A 53 -8.83 9.98 -14.31
C ASN A 53 -9.64 8.68 -14.21
N GLU A 54 -9.16 7.62 -14.82
CA GLU A 54 -9.79 6.29 -14.69
C GLU A 54 -9.69 5.75 -13.25
N VAL A 55 -8.54 5.94 -12.58
CA VAL A 55 -8.39 5.62 -11.15
C VAL A 55 -9.42 6.37 -10.31
N ALA A 56 -9.59 7.67 -10.54
CA ALA A 56 -10.59 8.48 -9.83
C ALA A 56 -12.01 8.00 -10.14
N ARG A 57 -12.34 7.77 -11.41
CA ARG A 57 -13.65 7.27 -11.82
C ARG A 57 -14.00 5.93 -11.15
N LEU A 58 -13.06 4.99 -11.13
CA LEU A 58 -13.23 3.71 -10.45
C LEU A 58 -13.38 3.88 -8.94
N ALA A 59 -12.56 4.72 -8.32
CA ALA A 59 -12.62 4.99 -6.90
C ALA A 59 -13.98 5.59 -6.47
N HIS A 60 -14.48 6.55 -7.22
CA HIS A 60 -15.80 7.16 -6.96
C HIS A 60 -16.95 6.17 -7.18
N LYS A 61 -16.87 5.32 -8.21
CA LYS A 61 -17.88 4.30 -8.52
C LYS A 61 -17.91 3.19 -7.47
N GLU A 62 -16.74 2.62 -7.18
CA GLU A 62 -16.63 1.39 -6.40
C GLU A 62 -16.46 1.64 -4.90
N ARG A 63 -16.06 2.85 -4.50
CA ARG A 63 -15.89 3.27 -3.10
C ARG A 63 -15.04 2.29 -2.29
N PRO A 64 -13.80 1.96 -2.73
CA PRO A 64 -12.94 1.08 -1.98
C PRO A 64 -12.60 1.71 -0.61
N LYS A 65 -12.37 0.86 0.38
CA LYS A 65 -11.95 1.29 1.71
C LYS A 65 -10.47 1.69 1.76
N ILE A 66 -9.67 1.07 0.88
CA ILE A 66 -8.24 1.36 0.72
C ILE A 66 -7.87 1.39 -0.75
N ILE A 67 -7.06 2.38 -1.13
CA ILE A 67 -6.42 2.46 -2.44
C ILE A 67 -4.93 2.18 -2.26
N VAL A 68 -4.42 1.23 -3.04
CA VAL A 68 -2.99 0.84 -3.05
C VAL A 68 -2.33 1.40 -4.29
N ALA A 69 -1.30 2.21 -4.10
CA ALA A 69 -0.40 2.64 -5.16
C ALA A 69 0.97 1.99 -4.95
N GLY A 70 1.42 1.25 -5.96
CA GLY A 70 2.67 0.53 -5.96
C GLY A 70 2.66 -0.50 -7.07
N ALA A 71 3.84 -0.95 -7.44
CA ALA A 71 3.97 -1.89 -8.54
C ALA A 71 5.23 -2.75 -8.39
N THR A 72 5.17 -3.95 -8.97
CA THR A 72 6.32 -4.83 -9.14
C THR A 72 7.10 -4.46 -10.41
N ALA A 73 6.38 -4.11 -11.48
CA ALA A 73 6.94 -3.94 -12.81
C ALA A 73 6.29 -2.74 -13.55
N TYR A 74 6.39 -1.55 -12.96
CA TYR A 74 5.95 -0.30 -13.58
C TYR A 74 7.13 0.68 -13.63
N PRO A 75 7.77 0.88 -14.80
CA PRO A 75 9.02 1.63 -14.93
C PRO A 75 8.82 3.14 -15.13
N ARG A 76 7.76 3.71 -14.56
CA ARG A 76 7.42 5.13 -14.64
C ARG A 76 7.22 5.72 -13.24
N ILE A 77 7.26 7.04 -13.16
CA ILE A 77 6.96 7.76 -11.92
C ILE A 77 5.51 7.51 -11.50
N ILE A 78 5.31 7.17 -10.24
CA ILE A 78 4.00 7.09 -9.60
C ILE A 78 3.72 8.44 -8.93
N ASP A 79 2.63 9.09 -9.32
CA ASP A 79 2.18 10.33 -8.69
C ASP A 79 1.38 10.01 -7.42
N PHE A 80 2.08 9.86 -6.31
CA PHE A 80 1.46 9.59 -5.00
C PHE A 80 0.55 10.71 -4.51
N LYS A 81 0.79 11.96 -4.95
CA LYS A 81 -0.06 13.10 -4.61
C LYS A 81 -1.46 12.92 -5.18
N LYS A 82 -1.56 12.53 -6.47
CA LYS A 82 -2.85 12.25 -7.12
C LYS A 82 -3.59 11.11 -6.44
N PHE A 83 -2.92 10.00 -6.12
CA PHE A 83 -3.54 8.90 -5.37
C PHE A 83 -4.06 9.36 -4.00
N GLY A 84 -3.27 10.12 -3.25
CA GLY A 84 -3.70 10.67 -1.96
C GLY A 84 -4.87 11.64 -2.07
N GLN A 85 -4.97 12.41 -3.17
CA GLN A 85 -6.13 13.27 -3.43
C GLN A 85 -7.39 12.43 -3.68
N ILE A 86 -7.31 11.46 -4.60
CA ILE A 86 -8.42 10.56 -4.94
C ILE A 86 -8.92 9.81 -3.68
N ALA A 87 -8.00 9.28 -2.88
CA ALA A 87 -8.36 8.57 -1.65
C ALA A 87 -9.11 9.48 -0.66
N ARG A 88 -8.62 10.71 -0.45
CA ARG A 88 -9.28 11.69 0.42
C ARG A 88 -10.68 12.08 -0.06
N GLU A 89 -10.89 12.26 -1.36
CA GLU A 89 -12.19 12.60 -1.95
C GLU A 89 -13.28 11.57 -1.62
N ILE A 90 -12.90 10.29 -1.58
CA ILE A 90 -13.85 9.22 -1.27
C ILE A 90 -13.81 8.75 0.19
N GLY A 91 -12.92 9.30 1.00
CA GLY A 91 -12.74 8.90 2.41
C GLY A 91 -12.10 7.52 2.58
N ALA A 92 -11.30 7.09 1.62
CA ALA A 92 -10.53 5.84 1.68
C ALA A 92 -9.15 6.05 2.29
N TYR A 93 -8.58 4.99 2.87
CA TYR A 93 -7.16 4.97 3.21
C TYR A 93 -6.31 4.93 1.94
N PHE A 94 -5.19 5.63 1.97
CA PHE A 94 -4.18 5.55 0.93
C PHE A 94 -2.95 4.79 1.43
N MET A 95 -2.67 3.64 0.84
CA MET A 95 -1.47 2.84 1.09
C MET A 95 -0.52 2.93 -0.09
N ALA A 96 0.73 3.35 0.15
CA ALA A 96 1.79 3.32 -0.84
C ALA A 96 2.71 2.11 -0.58
N ASP A 97 2.77 1.18 -1.51
CA ASP A 97 3.71 0.06 -1.48
C ASP A 97 4.93 0.40 -2.35
N ILE A 98 6.03 0.77 -1.71
CA ILE A 98 7.27 1.17 -2.37
C ILE A 98 8.32 0.06 -2.40
N ALA A 99 7.94 -1.18 -2.14
CA ALA A 99 8.88 -2.29 -1.99
C ALA A 99 9.90 -2.42 -3.15
N HIS A 100 9.50 -2.17 -4.40
CA HIS A 100 10.40 -2.23 -5.55
C HIS A 100 11.18 -0.94 -5.81
N ILE A 101 10.76 0.19 -5.27
CA ILE A 101 11.34 1.52 -5.52
C ILE A 101 11.87 2.21 -4.26
N ALA A 102 11.90 1.50 -3.12
CA ALA A 102 12.31 2.10 -1.84
C ALA A 102 13.70 2.73 -1.89
N GLY A 103 14.66 2.10 -2.57
CA GLY A 103 16.00 2.66 -2.77
C GLY A 103 15.98 3.94 -3.61
N LEU A 104 15.11 4.03 -4.63
CA LEU A 104 14.94 5.23 -5.45
C LEU A 104 14.29 6.36 -4.65
N VAL A 105 13.30 6.04 -3.82
CA VAL A 105 12.64 7.00 -2.92
C VAL A 105 13.65 7.53 -1.89
N ALA A 106 14.42 6.64 -1.26
CA ALA A 106 15.45 7.03 -0.29
C ALA A 106 16.54 7.91 -0.89
N ALA A 107 16.91 7.66 -2.15
CA ALA A 107 17.91 8.45 -2.89
C ALA A 107 17.33 9.74 -3.53
N GLY A 108 16.03 10.02 -3.38
CA GLY A 108 15.38 11.16 -4.01
C GLY A 108 15.20 11.05 -5.54
N ALA A 109 15.45 9.87 -6.12
CA ALA A 109 15.29 9.62 -7.56
C ALA A 109 13.84 9.30 -7.97
N HIS A 110 12.97 9.05 -6.99
CA HIS A 110 11.52 8.91 -7.17
C HIS A 110 10.81 9.72 -6.08
N PRO A 111 9.66 10.38 -6.39
CA PRO A 111 8.89 11.13 -5.40
C PRO A 111 8.53 10.27 -4.17
N ALA A 112 8.60 10.87 -2.99
CA ALA A 112 8.26 10.20 -1.74
C ALA A 112 6.74 10.19 -1.48
N PRO A 113 6.15 9.08 -1.01
CA PRO A 113 4.73 9.00 -0.70
C PRO A 113 4.35 9.59 0.64
N PHE A 114 5.31 9.74 1.56
CA PHE A 114 5.07 10.07 2.97
C PHE A 114 4.17 11.29 3.23
N PRO A 115 4.23 12.39 2.43
CA PRO A 115 3.33 13.52 2.62
C PRO A 115 1.86 13.24 2.28
N TYR A 116 1.57 12.15 1.58
CA TYR A 116 0.27 11.91 0.97
C TYR A 116 -0.39 10.62 1.47
N ALA A 117 0.40 9.62 1.86
CA ALA A 117 -0.08 8.30 2.24
C ALA A 117 -0.44 8.22 3.73
N ASP A 118 -1.48 7.43 4.04
CA ASP A 118 -1.82 7.07 5.42
C ASP A 118 -0.90 5.96 5.93
N VAL A 119 -0.52 5.06 5.02
CA VAL A 119 0.42 3.96 5.29
C VAL A 119 1.41 3.84 4.14
N VAL A 120 2.69 3.63 4.46
CA VAL A 120 3.71 3.26 3.48
C VAL A 120 4.28 1.90 3.86
N THR A 121 4.35 0.99 2.90
CA THR A 121 4.94 -0.33 3.09
C THR A 121 6.15 -0.52 2.21
N THR A 122 7.16 -1.22 2.70
CA THR A 122 8.31 -1.64 1.92
C THR A 122 8.88 -2.96 2.43
N THR A 123 9.49 -3.70 1.54
CA THR A 123 10.37 -4.81 1.88
C THR A 123 11.79 -4.31 2.07
N THR A 124 12.59 -5.01 2.87
CA THR A 124 13.98 -4.64 3.15
C THR A 124 14.99 -5.33 2.24
N GLN A 125 14.62 -6.46 1.62
CA GLN A 125 15.53 -7.30 0.81
C GLN A 125 15.54 -6.99 -0.70
N LYS A 126 14.76 -6.04 -1.19
CA LYS A 126 14.72 -5.64 -2.60
C LYS A 126 15.72 -4.51 -2.88
N SER A 127 15.26 -3.36 -3.35
CA SER A 127 16.15 -2.22 -3.67
C SER A 127 16.89 -1.64 -2.46
N LEU A 128 16.44 -1.90 -1.24
CA LEU A 128 17.18 -1.55 -0.02
C LEU A 128 18.34 -2.50 0.29
N ARG A 129 18.42 -3.68 -0.35
CA ARG A 129 19.52 -4.66 -0.25
C ARG A 129 19.79 -5.19 1.16
N GLY A 130 18.82 -5.11 2.05
CA GLY A 130 18.91 -5.63 3.42
C GLY A 130 18.47 -7.10 3.53
N PRO A 131 18.45 -7.65 4.75
CA PRO A 131 17.90 -8.97 5.02
C PRO A 131 16.38 -9.00 4.77
N ARG A 132 15.84 -10.22 4.64
CA ARG A 132 14.40 -10.38 4.38
C ARG A 132 13.56 -9.90 5.56
N GLY A 133 12.72 -8.93 5.26
CA GLY A 133 11.77 -8.35 6.19
C GLY A 133 10.91 -7.28 5.52
N ALA A 134 10.14 -6.57 6.31
CA ALA A 134 9.33 -5.46 5.86
C ALA A 134 9.25 -4.36 6.92
N ILE A 135 9.01 -3.14 6.46
CA ILE A 135 8.75 -1.99 7.34
C ILE A 135 7.41 -1.40 6.94
N ILE A 136 6.62 -1.03 7.93
CA ILE A 136 5.35 -0.33 7.76
C ILE A 136 5.46 1.02 8.47
N PHE A 137 5.26 2.10 7.72
CA PHE A 137 5.19 3.46 8.26
C PHE A 137 3.72 3.87 8.35
N ALA A 138 3.26 4.23 9.54
CA ALA A 138 1.90 4.70 9.78
C ALA A 138 1.87 6.22 9.99
N ASN A 139 1.03 6.92 9.26
CA ASN A 139 0.83 8.35 9.42
C ASN A 139 -0.16 8.62 10.57
N LYS A 140 0.36 8.99 11.75
CA LYS A 140 -0.46 9.36 12.92
C LYS A 140 -1.40 10.54 12.67
N ASN A 141 -1.18 11.31 11.62
CA ASN A 141 -2.02 12.45 11.23
C ASN A 141 -3.03 12.12 10.12
N SER A 142 -3.19 10.83 9.77
CA SER A 142 -4.21 10.39 8.82
C SER A 142 -5.59 10.97 9.15
N ALA A 143 -6.16 11.73 8.21
CA ALA A 143 -7.48 12.32 8.39
C ALA A 143 -8.58 11.24 8.40
N VAL A 144 -8.41 10.18 7.61
CA VAL A 144 -9.35 9.05 7.55
C VAL A 144 -9.33 8.27 8.85
N ALA A 145 -8.14 7.99 9.40
CA ALA A 145 -8.00 7.29 10.68
C ALA A 145 -8.62 8.10 11.83
N LYS A 146 -8.35 9.42 11.87
CA LYS A 146 -8.94 10.33 12.86
C LYS A 146 -10.47 10.35 12.77
N LYS A 147 -11.04 10.42 11.57
CA LYS A 147 -12.50 10.38 11.35
C LYS A 147 -13.11 9.07 11.83
N ASN A 148 -12.39 7.96 11.65
CA ASN A 148 -12.84 6.63 12.07
C ASN A 148 -12.48 6.32 13.54
N LEU A 149 -11.86 7.24 14.28
CA LEU A 149 -11.41 7.08 15.67
C LEU A 149 -10.41 5.90 15.82
N ILE A 150 -9.57 5.70 14.83
CA ILE A 150 -8.55 4.63 14.81
C ILE A 150 -7.16 5.23 15.08
N ASP A 151 -6.46 4.72 16.07
CA ASP A 151 -5.01 4.85 16.16
C ASP A 151 -4.38 3.85 15.17
N ILE A 152 -4.06 4.36 13.98
CA ILE A 152 -3.57 3.55 12.86
C ILE A 152 -2.26 2.81 13.20
N ALA A 153 -1.38 3.41 13.98
CA ALA A 153 -0.12 2.78 14.38
C ALA A 153 -0.38 1.61 15.33
N SER A 154 -1.17 1.84 16.38
CA SER A 154 -1.53 0.80 17.34
C SER A 154 -2.34 -0.33 16.70
N ALA A 155 -3.23 -0.01 15.75
CA ALA A 155 -4.00 -1.03 15.03
C ALA A 155 -3.08 -1.92 14.18
N ILE A 156 -2.09 -1.33 13.48
CA ILE A 156 -1.12 -2.08 12.68
C ILE A 156 -0.20 -2.91 13.57
N ASP A 157 0.28 -2.39 14.68
CA ASP A 157 1.11 -3.14 15.62
C ASP A 157 0.39 -4.40 16.14
N LYS A 158 -0.88 -4.26 16.55
CA LYS A 158 -1.72 -5.39 16.97
C LYS A 158 -1.97 -6.38 15.83
N ALA A 159 -2.12 -5.90 14.60
CA ALA A 159 -2.27 -6.77 13.43
C ALA A 159 -0.98 -7.53 13.10
N VAL A 160 0.18 -6.94 13.34
CA VAL A 160 1.46 -7.66 13.23
C VAL A 160 1.58 -8.68 14.34
N PHE A 161 1.49 -8.24 15.58
CA PHE A 161 1.57 -9.12 16.75
C PHE A 161 0.52 -8.70 17.79
N PRO A 162 -0.29 -9.64 18.29
CA PRO A 162 -0.21 -11.09 18.12
C PRO A 162 -1.04 -11.67 16.97
N ALA A 163 -1.65 -10.82 16.08
CA ALA A 163 -2.67 -11.35 15.18
C ALA A 163 -2.10 -12.23 14.04
N LEU A 164 -1.06 -11.77 13.32
CA LEU A 164 -0.56 -12.44 12.12
C LEU A 164 0.81 -13.08 12.28
N GLN A 165 1.61 -12.61 13.24
CA GLN A 165 2.96 -13.11 13.50
C GLN A 165 3.11 -13.53 14.96
N GLY A 166 4.16 -14.32 15.22
CA GLY A 166 4.57 -14.77 16.55
C GLY A 166 5.98 -14.28 16.88
N GLY A 167 6.84 -15.19 17.40
CA GLY A 167 8.22 -14.88 17.79
C GLY A 167 9.04 -14.29 16.65
N PRO A 168 9.74 -13.17 16.90
CA PRO A 168 10.52 -12.49 15.86
C PRO A 168 11.83 -13.24 15.57
N HIS A 169 12.39 -12.99 14.37
CA HIS A 169 13.76 -13.36 14.05
C HIS A 169 14.68 -12.19 14.39
N ASP A 170 15.18 -12.15 15.62
CA ASP A 170 15.95 -11.02 16.16
C ASP A 170 17.22 -10.72 15.36
N ASN A 171 17.87 -11.76 14.81
CA ASN A 171 19.00 -11.61 13.91
C ASN A 171 18.65 -10.84 12.64
N GLN A 172 17.46 -11.07 12.07
CA GLN A 172 16.98 -10.33 10.90
C GLN A 172 16.66 -8.88 11.28
N THR A 173 16.00 -8.66 12.42
CA THR A 173 15.66 -7.33 12.91
C THR A 173 16.92 -6.51 13.19
N ALA A 174 17.92 -7.11 13.87
CA ALA A 174 19.19 -6.46 14.11
C ALA A 174 19.92 -6.08 12.81
N ALA A 175 19.94 -6.99 11.82
CA ALA A 175 20.57 -6.73 10.54
C ALA A 175 19.83 -5.70 9.66
N ILE A 176 18.52 -5.48 9.89
CA ILE A 176 17.77 -4.38 9.24
C ILE A 176 18.15 -3.02 9.86
N ALA A 177 18.51 -2.99 11.14
CA ALA A 177 18.84 -1.76 11.86
C ALA A 177 20.26 -1.23 11.56
N VAL A 178 21.15 -2.04 10.99
CA VAL A 178 22.53 -1.68 10.59
C VAL A 178 22.58 -1.17 9.17
#